data_13332277e5f7c2e61be569758bc5fa41
#
_entry.id   13332277e5f7c2e61be569758bc5fa41
#
_cell.length_a   1.000
_cell.length_b   1.000
_cell.length_c   1.000
_cell.angle_alpha   90.00
_cell.angle_beta   90.00
_cell.angle_gamma   90.00
#
_symmetry.space_group_name_H-M   'P 1'
#
loop_
_entity.id
_entity.type
_entity.pdbx_description
1 polymer ?
#
loop_
_entity_poly.entity_id
_entity_poly.type
_entity_poly.pdbx_seq_one_letter_code
_entity_poly.pdbx_strand_id
1 'polypeptide(L)'
;MKNSDGTKHYFVDLFSGAGGLSCGLNMAGWKCAFAVDVNPEAIDTFNANHKGVETYVDDISKLKGPVLKKMLDGKKISLVCGGPPCQGMSTVGDGIPDDPRNFLFLQFVRIVKSVKPDFVLMENVTGLLGKKNEKILRGVLKEFRKLGYVMHVKVLSSENYGVPQKRRRTIFIGNKNGYETSFPKVTHGIDDKLKPIVTVGDVFENMSYGKDKIHNHDVDSAQITNDLIKKRIQKIPEGRGIRYEEDEKELLPKKLWLGIDWKTIGEGRLREERYHRLSRNDVSPTIMTSRHSYFHPTENRYLTCREAASIQSFPNRYKFVGSISQQWRQVGNAVPPLLGKAIGKIILKSLKEKKKTKILESRIIKINAFDYEKDIGATATPLTEFMG
;
A
#
# COMPACT_ATOMS: atom_id res chain seq x y z
N MET A 1 -20.02 -2.68 13.86
CA MET A 1 -20.77 -3.94 13.91
C MET A 1 -20.14 -4.80 14.99
N LYS A 2 -20.89 -5.22 16.01
CA LYS A 2 -20.46 -6.26 16.95
C LYS A 2 -20.45 -7.58 16.18
N ASN A 3 -19.41 -8.38 16.32
CA ASN A 3 -19.40 -9.74 15.79
C ASN A 3 -20.53 -10.53 16.49
N SER A 4 -21.19 -11.42 15.77
CA SER A 4 -22.30 -12.24 16.25
C SER A 4 -21.96 -13.12 17.48
N ASP A 5 -20.67 -13.31 17.77
CA ASP A 5 -20.12 -14.11 18.88
C ASP A 5 -19.43 -13.28 19.98
N GLY A 6 -19.42 -11.95 19.88
CA GLY A 6 -18.78 -11.06 20.86
C GLY A 6 -17.24 -11.11 20.88
N THR A 7 -16.61 -12.00 20.11
CA THR A 7 -15.15 -12.21 20.13
C THR A 7 -14.41 -11.07 19.43
N LYS A 8 -13.47 -10.44 20.12
CA LYS A 8 -12.57 -9.42 19.55
C LYS A 8 -11.34 -10.09 18.97
N HIS A 9 -11.07 -9.85 17.70
CA HIS A 9 -9.84 -10.30 17.04
C HIS A 9 -8.83 -9.16 16.97
N TYR A 10 -7.66 -9.35 17.57
CA TYR A 10 -6.63 -8.33 17.66
C TYR A 10 -5.54 -8.54 16.62
N PHE A 11 -5.00 -7.43 16.11
CA PHE A 11 -3.80 -7.41 15.29
C PHE A 11 -2.75 -6.45 15.83
N VAL A 12 -1.51 -6.65 15.39
CA VAL A 12 -0.37 -5.76 15.59
C VAL A 12 0.07 -5.25 14.24
N ASP A 13 0.31 -3.93 14.12
CA ASP A 13 0.77 -3.28 12.87
C ASP A 13 2.23 -2.85 13.01
N LEU A 14 3.11 -3.52 12.31
CA LEU A 14 4.55 -3.25 12.29
C LEU A 14 4.88 -2.42 11.05
N PHE A 15 5.67 -1.36 11.21
CA PHE A 15 5.92 -0.38 10.15
C PHE A 15 4.62 0.30 9.70
N SER A 16 3.81 0.71 10.69
CA SER A 16 2.43 1.13 10.51
C SER A 16 2.28 2.41 9.69
N GLY A 17 3.35 3.24 9.64
CA GLY A 17 3.27 4.56 9.05
C GLY A 17 2.11 5.35 9.64
N ALA A 18 1.37 6.04 8.79
CA ALA A 18 0.18 6.79 9.18
C ALA A 18 -1.07 5.93 9.43
N GLY A 19 -0.97 4.59 9.38
CA GLY A 19 -2.07 3.67 9.73
C GLY A 19 -3.06 3.34 8.61
N GLY A 20 -2.67 3.40 7.34
CA GLY A 20 -3.55 3.06 6.22
C GLY A 20 -4.03 1.61 6.26
N LEU A 21 -3.11 0.66 6.50
CA LEU A 21 -3.45 -0.76 6.67
C LEU A 21 -4.33 -0.97 7.90
N SER A 22 -3.95 -0.38 9.04
CA SER A 22 -4.74 -0.41 10.28
C SER A 22 -6.14 0.14 10.10
N CYS A 23 -6.31 1.24 9.35
CA CYS A 23 -7.61 1.79 9.00
C CYS A 23 -8.47 0.77 8.25
N GLY A 24 -7.91 0.11 7.24
CA GLY A 24 -8.59 -0.93 6.47
C GLY A 24 -8.96 -2.15 7.30
N LEU A 25 -8.06 -2.64 8.14
CA LEU A 25 -8.30 -3.76 9.05
C LEU A 25 -9.41 -3.42 10.07
N ASN A 26 -9.40 -2.21 10.64
CA ASN A 26 -10.47 -1.75 11.51
C ASN A 26 -11.82 -1.72 10.80
N MET A 27 -11.87 -1.25 9.53
CA MET A 27 -13.08 -1.30 8.68
C MET A 27 -13.56 -2.74 8.42
N ALA A 28 -12.66 -3.72 8.47
CA ALA A 28 -12.98 -5.15 8.33
C ALA A 28 -13.47 -5.81 9.65
N GLY A 29 -13.38 -5.09 10.78
CA GLY A 29 -13.84 -5.57 12.09
C GLY A 29 -12.73 -6.07 13.02
N TRP A 30 -11.47 -5.90 12.63
CA TRP A 30 -10.31 -6.15 13.49
C TRP A 30 -10.14 -5.04 14.52
N LYS A 31 -9.36 -5.31 15.56
CA LYS A 31 -8.96 -4.32 16.57
C LYS A 31 -7.42 -4.24 16.63
N CYS A 32 -6.86 -3.05 16.48
CA CYS A 32 -5.43 -2.85 16.67
C CYS A 32 -5.08 -2.99 18.16
N ALA A 33 -4.15 -3.85 18.49
CA ALA A 33 -3.61 -3.98 19.84
C ALA A 33 -2.54 -2.92 20.11
N PHE A 34 -1.57 -2.81 19.20
CA PHE A 34 -0.58 -1.76 19.17
C PHE A 34 0.01 -1.61 17.75
N ALA A 35 0.67 -0.48 17.52
CA ALA A 35 1.37 -0.18 16.27
C ALA A 35 2.81 0.28 16.52
N VAL A 36 3.68 0.04 15.54
CA VAL A 36 5.11 0.37 15.60
C VAL A 36 5.53 1.09 14.34
N ASP A 37 6.17 2.23 14.49
CA ASP A 37 6.91 2.90 13.40
C ASP A 37 8.07 3.71 13.98
N VAL A 38 9.10 3.95 13.17
CA VAL A 38 10.24 4.77 13.56
C VAL A 38 9.98 6.27 13.36
N ASN A 39 8.99 6.62 12.54
CA ASN A 39 8.70 8.00 12.18
C ASN A 39 7.67 8.61 13.15
N PRO A 40 8.05 9.59 14.00
CA PRO A 40 7.16 10.18 14.98
C PRO A 40 5.97 10.90 14.35
N GLU A 41 6.15 11.64 13.24
CA GLU A 41 5.04 12.36 12.60
C GLU A 41 4.01 11.40 11.99
N ALA A 42 4.45 10.23 11.53
CA ALA A 42 3.54 9.19 11.06
C ALA A 42 2.74 8.61 12.24
N ILE A 43 3.38 8.38 13.37
CA ILE A 43 2.72 7.92 14.60
C ILE A 43 1.78 8.99 15.17
N ASP A 44 2.10 10.27 15.09
CA ASP A 44 1.18 11.34 15.48
C ASP A 44 -0.10 11.31 14.63
N THR A 45 0.04 11.08 13.33
CA THR A 45 -1.10 10.84 12.44
C THR A 45 -1.87 9.56 12.82
N PHE A 46 -1.15 8.47 13.11
CA PHE A 46 -1.77 7.23 13.57
C PHE A 46 -2.61 7.48 14.82
N ASN A 47 -2.04 8.10 15.85
CA ASN A 47 -2.69 8.40 17.13
C ASN A 47 -3.89 9.34 16.99
N ALA A 48 -3.84 10.29 16.04
CA ALA A 48 -4.95 11.17 15.74
C ALA A 48 -6.21 10.41 15.27
N ASN A 49 -6.02 9.26 14.60
CA ASN A 49 -7.09 8.49 13.95
C ASN A 49 -7.42 7.15 14.62
N HIS A 50 -6.53 6.59 15.43
CA HIS A 50 -6.67 5.29 16.09
C HIS A 50 -6.67 5.44 17.61
N LYS A 51 -7.70 6.11 18.15
CA LYS A 51 -7.81 6.42 19.58
C LYS A 51 -7.75 5.17 20.46
N GLY A 52 -6.97 5.25 21.55
CA GLY A 52 -6.83 4.18 22.53
C GLY A 52 -5.96 2.99 22.07
N VAL A 53 -5.24 3.13 20.97
CA VAL A 53 -4.22 2.18 20.52
C VAL A 53 -2.86 2.63 21.04
N GLU A 54 -2.14 1.74 21.71
CA GLU A 54 -0.75 2.01 22.09
C GLU A 54 0.17 2.01 20.88
N THR A 55 1.18 2.91 20.90
CA THR A 55 2.17 3.01 19.82
C THR A 55 3.58 2.98 20.37
N TYR A 56 4.48 2.37 19.60
CA TYR A 56 5.91 2.35 19.87
C TYR A 56 6.64 3.15 18.79
N VAL A 57 7.29 4.24 19.19
CA VAL A 57 7.95 5.20 18.29
C VAL A 57 9.46 5.05 18.43
N ASP A 58 10.02 4.06 17.79
CA ASP A 58 11.48 3.83 17.72
C ASP A 58 11.77 2.72 16.70
N ASP A 59 13.06 2.43 16.49
CA ASP A 59 13.51 1.28 15.72
C ASP A 59 12.94 -0.02 16.32
N ILE A 60 12.26 -0.79 15.48
CA ILE A 60 11.65 -2.06 15.85
C ILE A 60 12.67 -3.04 16.48
N SER A 61 13.96 -2.93 16.15
CA SER A 61 15.01 -3.75 16.73
C SER A 61 15.17 -3.53 18.25
N LYS A 62 14.79 -2.35 18.74
CA LYS A 62 14.81 -1.99 20.16
C LYS A 62 13.58 -2.47 20.93
N LEU A 63 12.50 -2.86 20.24
CA LEU A 63 11.31 -3.42 20.85
C LEU A 63 11.62 -4.82 21.42
N LYS A 64 12.08 -4.86 22.67
CA LYS A 64 12.47 -6.09 23.37
C LYS A 64 11.29 -6.75 24.09
N GLY A 65 11.51 -8.01 24.51
CA GLY A 65 10.49 -8.87 25.10
C GLY A 65 9.64 -8.24 26.21
N PRO A 66 10.22 -7.59 27.25
CA PRO A 66 9.44 -6.97 28.32
C PRO A 66 8.51 -5.87 27.83
N VAL A 67 9.00 -4.98 26.95
CA VAL A 67 8.20 -3.91 26.35
C VAL A 67 7.09 -4.49 25.47
N LEU A 68 7.44 -5.45 24.61
CA LEU A 68 6.47 -6.16 23.76
C LEU A 68 5.36 -6.81 24.60
N LYS A 69 5.72 -7.50 25.71
CA LYS A 69 4.76 -8.12 26.61
C LYS A 69 3.80 -7.10 27.23
N LYS A 70 4.33 -5.94 27.65
CA LYS A 70 3.51 -4.83 28.18
C LYS A 70 2.53 -4.32 27.12
N MET A 71 2.98 -4.09 25.89
CA MET A 71 2.15 -3.59 24.79
C MET A 71 1.06 -4.60 24.38
N LEU A 72 1.34 -5.88 24.48
CA LEU A 72 0.34 -6.93 24.23
C LEU A 72 -0.79 -6.91 25.27
N ASP A 73 -0.49 -6.51 26.52
CA ASP A 73 -1.48 -6.31 27.59
C ASP A 73 -2.43 -7.52 27.75
N GLY A 74 -1.87 -8.73 27.72
CA GLY A 74 -2.65 -9.98 27.80
C GLY A 74 -3.55 -10.27 26.59
N LYS A 75 -3.61 -9.42 25.58
CA LYS A 75 -4.43 -9.63 24.38
C LYS A 75 -3.90 -10.80 23.55
N LYS A 76 -4.79 -11.71 23.16
CA LYS A 76 -4.45 -12.75 22.17
C LYS A 76 -4.44 -12.14 20.77
N ILE A 77 -3.27 -12.11 20.16
CA ILE A 77 -3.09 -11.58 18.80
C ILE A 77 -3.34 -12.67 17.77
N SER A 78 -4.29 -12.44 16.89
CA SER A 78 -4.60 -13.37 15.80
C SER A 78 -3.92 -12.98 14.49
N LEU A 79 -3.44 -11.74 14.33
CA LEU A 79 -2.77 -11.26 13.13
C LEU A 79 -1.60 -10.35 13.48
N VAL A 80 -0.43 -10.58 12.88
CA VAL A 80 0.64 -9.59 12.79
C VAL A 80 0.73 -9.14 11.35
N CYS A 81 0.65 -7.82 11.13
CA CYS A 81 0.71 -7.23 9.79
C CYS A 81 1.77 -6.15 9.69
N GLY A 82 2.09 -5.72 8.46
CA GLY A 82 2.95 -4.59 8.18
C GLY A 82 3.61 -4.61 6.81
N GLY A 83 4.27 -3.49 6.48
CA GLY A 83 5.04 -3.30 5.25
C GLY A 83 6.52 -3.03 5.55
N PRO A 84 7.34 -4.04 5.86
CA PRO A 84 8.75 -3.83 6.12
C PRO A 84 9.43 -3.17 4.91
N PRO A 85 10.22 -2.08 5.09
CA PRO A 85 10.83 -1.34 3.99
C PRO A 85 11.73 -2.21 3.11
N CYS A 86 11.61 -2.03 1.80
CA CYS A 86 12.33 -2.76 0.75
C CYS A 86 13.47 -1.93 0.13
N GLN A 87 13.99 -0.92 0.81
CA GLN A 87 14.91 0.05 0.21
C GLN A 87 16.26 -0.54 -0.25
N GLY A 88 16.67 -1.69 0.27
CA GLY A 88 17.78 -2.49 -0.27
C GLY A 88 17.43 -3.36 -1.48
N MET A 89 16.14 -3.47 -1.79
CA MET A 89 15.59 -4.34 -2.83
C MET A 89 15.02 -3.55 -4.02
N SER A 90 15.14 -2.21 -4.02
CA SER A 90 14.60 -1.38 -5.10
C SER A 90 15.43 -1.54 -6.37
N THR A 91 14.78 -1.31 -7.52
CA THR A 91 15.44 -1.33 -8.85
C THR A 91 16.50 -0.22 -9.03
N VAL A 92 16.65 0.67 -8.05
CA VAL A 92 17.52 1.85 -8.07
C VAL A 92 18.76 1.69 -7.17
N GLY A 93 19.04 0.51 -6.59
CA GLY A 93 20.23 0.28 -5.76
C GLY A 93 20.96 -0.99 -6.13
N ASP A 94 22.25 -1.05 -5.82
CA ASP A 94 23.21 -2.12 -6.18
C ASP A 94 22.97 -3.45 -5.41
N GLY A 95 21.76 -3.78 -5.04
CA GLY A 95 21.31 -5.09 -4.54
C GLY A 95 22.34 -5.84 -3.67
N ILE A 96 22.89 -5.20 -2.64
CA ILE A 96 23.94 -5.81 -1.78
C ILE A 96 23.27 -6.84 -0.87
N PRO A 97 23.70 -8.11 -0.88
CA PRO A 97 23.11 -9.18 -0.05
C PRO A 97 23.12 -8.89 1.44
N ASP A 98 24.08 -8.11 1.93
CA ASP A 98 24.30 -7.76 3.34
C ASP A 98 23.75 -6.37 3.71
N ASP A 99 22.85 -5.80 2.91
CA ASP A 99 22.23 -4.51 3.18
C ASP A 99 21.51 -4.53 4.55
N PRO A 100 21.86 -3.62 5.49
CA PRO A 100 21.23 -3.55 6.81
C PRO A 100 19.71 -3.46 6.78
N ARG A 101 19.13 -3.01 5.67
CA ARG A 101 17.69 -2.91 5.45
C ARG A 101 17.00 -4.26 5.28
N ASN A 102 17.71 -5.31 4.89
CA ASN A 102 17.22 -6.69 4.91
C ASN A 102 16.96 -7.17 6.34
N PHE A 103 17.65 -6.55 7.29
CA PHE A 103 17.49 -6.78 8.72
C PHE A 103 16.06 -6.48 9.22
N LEU A 104 15.33 -5.53 8.61
CA LEU A 104 13.98 -5.19 9.04
C LEU A 104 12.95 -6.31 8.79
N PHE A 105 13.12 -7.11 7.74
CA PHE A 105 12.35 -8.35 7.56
C PHE A 105 12.58 -9.35 8.70
N LEU A 106 13.83 -9.50 9.13
CA LEU A 106 14.16 -10.38 10.25
C LEU A 106 13.56 -9.87 11.57
N GLN A 107 13.44 -8.55 11.73
CA GLN A 107 12.74 -7.98 12.89
C GLN A 107 11.25 -8.27 12.85
N PHE A 108 10.61 -8.21 11.66
CA PHE A 108 9.23 -8.63 11.50
C PHE A 108 9.07 -10.11 11.92
N VAL A 109 9.91 -11.00 11.41
CA VAL A 109 9.90 -12.43 11.76
C VAL A 109 10.13 -12.64 13.27
N ARG A 110 11.03 -11.86 13.90
CA ARG A 110 11.30 -11.92 15.35
C ARG A 110 10.05 -11.59 16.17
N ILE A 111 9.31 -10.57 15.80
CA ILE A 111 8.04 -10.23 16.47
C ILE A 111 7.01 -11.34 16.26
N VAL A 112 6.87 -11.86 15.04
CA VAL A 112 5.99 -13.00 14.75
C VAL A 112 6.34 -14.22 15.59
N LYS A 113 7.63 -14.54 15.77
CA LYS A 113 8.11 -15.62 16.65
C LYS A 113 7.69 -15.42 18.10
N SER A 114 7.72 -14.18 18.58
CA SER A 114 7.36 -13.85 19.96
C SER A 114 5.86 -13.84 20.20
N VAL A 115 5.10 -13.28 19.25
CA VAL A 115 3.63 -13.11 19.34
C VAL A 115 2.87 -14.39 19.01
N LYS A 116 3.40 -15.20 18.08
CA LYS A 116 2.81 -16.47 17.57
C LYS A 116 1.37 -16.31 17.10
N PRO A 117 1.07 -15.34 16.21
CA PRO A 117 -0.29 -15.13 15.73
C PRO A 117 -0.81 -16.31 14.89
N ASP A 118 -2.12 -16.37 14.68
CA ASP A 118 -2.73 -17.35 13.76
C ASP A 118 -2.38 -17.02 12.30
N PHE A 119 -2.36 -15.74 11.95
CA PHE A 119 -2.07 -15.22 10.62
C PHE A 119 -0.96 -14.17 10.61
N VAL A 120 -0.28 -14.08 9.46
CA VAL A 120 0.71 -13.05 9.13
C VAL A 120 0.27 -12.39 7.82
N LEU A 121 0.35 -11.06 7.76
CA LEU A 121 0.08 -10.26 6.57
C LEU A 121 1.26 -9.33 6.31
N MET A 122 1.99 -9.53 5.20
CA MET A 122 2.99 -8.56 4.76
C MET A 122 2.58 -7.92 3.44
N GLU A 123 2.81 -6.63 3.33
CA GLU A 123 2.67 -5.87 2.09
C GLU A 123 4.02 -5.39 1.61
N ASN A 124 4.21 -5.39 0.29
CA ASN A 124 5.41 -4.81 -0.30
C ASN A 124 5.19 -4.38 -1.77
N VAL A 125 6.16 -3.66 -2.31
CA VAL A 125 6.17 -3.31 -3.73
C VAL A 125 6.41 -4.54 -4.61
N THR A 126 5.89 -4.53 -5.84
CA THR A 126 6.03 -5.66 -6.78
C THR A 126 7.47 -5.97 -7.15
N GLY A 127 8.37 -4.97 -7.05
CA GLY A 127 9.80 -5.17 -7.27
C GLY A 127 10.45 -6.24 -6.38
N LEU A 128 9.85 -6.57 -5.22
CA LEU A 128 10.31 -7.65 -4.34
C LEU A 128 10.30 -9.01 -5.04
N LEU A 129 9.38 -9.24 -5.98
CA LEU A 129 9.29 -10.48 -6.74
C LEU A 129 10.28 -10.52 -7.93
N GLY A 130 11.04 -9.47 -8.13
CA GLY A 130 12.03 -9.41 -9.21
C GLY A 130 13.19 -10.40 -8.97
N LYS A 131 13.73 -10.96 -10.05
CA LYS A 131 14.81 -11.97 -10.04
C LYS A 131 16.00 -11.60 -9.14
N LYS A 132 16.37 -10.32 -9.11
CA LYS A 132 17.47 -9.82 -8.27
C LYS A 132 17.21 -9.93 -6.75
N ASN A 133 15.95 -10.01 -6.34
CA ASN A 133 15.54 -10.10 -4.93
C ASN A 133 15.20 -11.52 -4.50
N GLU A 134 15.31 -12.50 -5.39
CA GLU A 134 14.90 -13.89 -5.16
C GLU A 134 15.58 -14.52 -3.94
N LYS A 135 16.90 -14.33 -3.79
CA LYS A 135 17.67 -14.87 -2.65
C LYS A 135 17.14 -14.35 -1.30
N ILE A 136 16.80 -13.06 -1.25
CA ILE A 136 16.29 -12.42 -0.03
C ILE A 136 14.88 -12.95 0.28
N LEU A 137 14.02 -12.97 -0.73
CA LEU A 137 12.66 -13.48 -0.61
C LEU A 137 12.66 -14.93 -0.09
N ARG A 138 13.49 -15.80 -0.69
CA ARG A 138 13.67 -17.20 -0.22
C ARG A 138 14.11 -17.26 1.24
N GLY A 139 15.05 -16.40 1.66
CA GLY A 139 15.50 -16.31 3.04
C GLY A 139 14.38 -15.99 4.02
N VAL A 140 13.57 -14.96 3.70
CA VAL A 140 12.41 -14.56 4.51
C VAL A 140 11.39 -15.70 4.61
N LEU A 141 11.04 -16.33 3.49
CA LEU A 141 10.07 -17.44 3.47
C LEU A 141 10.57 -18.66 4.25
N LYS A 142 11.88 -18.94 4.18
CA LYS A 142 12.51 -20.00 4.99
C LYS A 142 12.34 -19.75 6.49
N GLU A 143 12.50 -18.50 6.95
CA GLU A 143 12.31 -18.17 8.35
C GLU A 143 10.84 -18.35 8.79
N PHE A 144 9.86 -17.92 7.98
CA PHE A 144 8.44 -18.20 8.28
C PHE A 144 8.12 -19.70 8.32
N ARG A 145 8.70 -20.48 7.40
CA ARG A 145 8.54 -21.95 7.40
C ARG A 145 9.09 -22.58 8.69
N LYS A 146 10.27 -22.17 9.18
CA LYS A 146 10.80 -22.62 10.46
C LYS A 146 9.87 -22.35 11.64
N LEU A 147 9.07 -21.28 11.55
CA LEU A 147 8.06 -20.94 12.55
C LEU A 147 6.72 -21.69 12.35
N GLY A 148 6.62 -22.54 11.32
CA GLY A 148 5.44 -23.32 10.99
C GLY A 148 4.37 -22.59 10.20
N TYR A 149 4.71 -21.43 9.57
CA TYR A 149 3.80 -20.70 8.69
C TYR A 149 3.91 -21.19 7.25
N VAL A 150 2.76 -21.42 6.63
CA VAL A 150 2.62 -21.58 5.19
C VAL A 150 2.28 -20.23 4.60
N MET A 151 3.16 -19.70 3.73
CA MET A 151 3.03 -18.38 3.14
C MET A 151 2.47 -18.49 1.72
N HIS A 152 1.49 -17.65 1.42
CA HIS A 152 0.92 -17.47 0.09
C HIS A 152 1.19 -16.05 -0.38
N VAL A 153 1.42 -15.86 -1.68
CA VAL A 153 1.67 -14.55 -2.28
C VAL A 153 0.76 -14.30 -3.47
N LYS A 154 0.33 -13.05 -3.59
CA LYS A 154 -0.36 -12.55 -4.79
C LYS A 154 -0.08 -11.08 -4.98
N VAL A 155 0.05 -10.65 -6.23
CA VAL A 155 0.01 -9.22 -6.57
C VAL A 155 -1.45 -8.81 -6.67
N LEU A 156 -1.83 -7.81 -5.88
CA LEU A 156 -3.16 -7.22 -5.93
C LEU A 156 -3.07 -5.80 -6.51
N SER A 157 -4.03 -5.44 -7.35
CA SER A 157 -4.18 -4.10 -7.89
C SER A 157 -5.34 -3.41 -7.19
N SER A 158 -5.09 -2.22 -6.64
CA SER A 158 -6.01 -1.58 -5.68
C SER A 158 -7.33 -1.16 -6.33
N GLU A 159 -7.33 -0.79 -7.60
CA GLU A 159 -8.54 -0.42 -8.35
C GLU A 159 -9.59 -1.54 -8.38
N ASN A 160 -9.16 -2.78 -8.33
CA ASN A 160 -10.04 -3.94 -8.29
C ASN A 160 -10.83 -4.07 -6.97
N TYR A 161 -10.55 -3.20 -5.99
CA TYR A 161 -11.17 -3.18 -4.67
C TYR A 161 -11.84 -1.84 -4.34
N GLY A 162 -12.08 -1.01 -5.38
CA GLY A 162 -12.76 0.27 -5.25
C GLY A 162 -11.85 1.43 -4.81
N VAL A 163 -10.55 1.29 -4.99
CA VAL A 163 -9.59 2.38 -4.83
C VAL A 163 -9.40 3.06 -6.18
N PRO A 164 -9.59 4.37 -6.33
CA PRO A 164 -9.48 5.08 -7.62
C PRO A 164 -8.00 5.29 -8.03
N GLN A 165 -7.21 4.20 -7.95
CA GLN A 165 -5.77 4.26 -8.18
C GLN A 165 -5.22 2.93 -8.67
N LYS A 166 -4.45 2.96 -9.75
CA LYS A 166 -3.61 1.83 -10.22
C LYS A 166 -2.40 1.68 -9.29
N ARG A 167 -2.59 0.95 -8.18
CA ARG A 167 -1.52 0.66 -7.21
C ARG A 167 -1.39 -0.84 -7.01
N ARG A 168 -0.35 -1.42 -7.61
CA ARG A 168 -0.04 -2.84 -7.50
C ARG A 168 0.88 -3.10 -6.30
N ARG A 169 0.50 -4.08 -5.49
CA ARG A 169 1.28 -4.47 -4.31
C ARG A 169 1.35 -5.98 -4.16
N THR A 170 2.50 -6.45 -3.73
CA THR A 170 2.70 -7.85 -3.35
C THR A 170 2.16 -8.07 -1.95
N ILE A 171 1.20 -8.95 -1.83
CA ILE A 171 0.57 -9.31 -0.57
C ILE A 171 0.95 -10.74 -0.21
N PHE A 172 1.52 -10.90 0.98
CA PHE A 172 1.84 -12.20 1.57
C PHE A 172 0.87 -12.48 2.70
N ILE A 173 0.19 -13.61 2.64
CA ILE A 173 -0.67 -14.07 3.72
C ILE A 173 -0.13 -15.42 4.19
N GLY A 174 0.27 -15.49 5.46
CA GLY A 174 0.72 -16.71 6.10
C GLY A 174 -0.24 -17.18 7.18
N ASN A 175 -0.40 -18.49 7.31
CA ASN A 175 -1.10 -19.07 8.45
C ASN A 175 -0.30 -20.23 9.06
N LYS A 176 -0.48 -20.43 10.36
CA LYS A 176 0.22 -21.47 11.13
C LYS A 176 -0.63 -22.71 11.39
N ASN A 177 -1.94 -22.57 11.38
CA ASN A 177 -2.85 -23.59 11.89
C ASN A 177 -3.52 -24.42 10.78
N GLY A 178 -3.01 -24.35 9.54
CA GLY A 178 -3.58 -25.04 8.39
C GLY A 178 -4.94 -24.51 7.97
N TYR A 179 -5.26 -23.25 8.32
CA TYR A 179 -6.49 -22.62 7.84
C TYR A 179 -6.45 -22.43 6.33
N GLU A 180 -7.60 -22.56 5.70
CA GLU A 180 -7.73 -22.23 4.28
C GLU A 180 -7.35 -20.77 4.07
N THR A 181 -6.32 -20.53 3.26
CA THR A 181 -5.85 -19.19 2.92
C THR A 181 -6.33 -18.84 1.53
N SER A 182 -7.02 -17.71 1.41
CA SER A 182 -7.47 -17.17 0.14
C SER A 182 -7.16 -15.68 0.05
N PHE A 183 -7.14 -15.16 -1.18
CA PHE A 183 -7.06 -13.73 -1.44
C PHE A 183 -8.46 -13.18 -1.72
N PRO A 184 -8.70 -11.87 -1.48
CA PRO A 184 -10.00 -11.28 -1.73
C PRO A 184 -10.33 -11.40 -3.23
N LYS A 185 -11.59 -11.77 -3.52
CA LYS A 185 -12.12 -11.71 -4.89
C LYS A 185 -12.18 -10.27 -5.36
N VAL A 186 -11.92 -10.04 -6.64
CA VAL A 186 -12.11 -8.76 -7.30
C VAL A 186 -13.56 -8.31 -7.14
N THR A 187 -13.78 -7.05 -6.83
CA THR A 187 -15.13 -6.48 -6.59
C THR A 187 -15.48 -5.37 -7.58
N HIS A 188 -14.48 -4.76 -8.21
CA HIS A 188 -14.64 -3.68 -9.20
C HIS A 188 -13.86 -4.02 -10.47
N GLY A 189 -14.41 -3.68 -11.62
CA GLY A 189 -13.80 -3.98 -12.91
C GLY A 189 -14.70 -3.60 -14.07
N ILE A 190 -14.33 -4.07 -15.26
CA ILE A 190 -15.08 -3.87 -16.51
C ILE A 190 -16.11 -4.98 -16.81
N ASP A 191 -16.08 -6.08 -16.03
CA ASP A 191 -17.06 -7.17 -16.17
C ASP A 191 -18.39 -6.75 -15.53
N ASP A 192 -19.50 -6.98 -16.21
CA ASP A 192 -20.86 -6.62 -15.76
C ASP A 192 -21.27 -7.24 -14.41
N LYS A 193 -20.62 -8.31 -14.00
CA LYS A 193 -20.81 -8.94 -12.67
C LYS A 193 -20.08 -8.21 -11.55
N LEU A 194 -19.22 -7.26 -11.88
CA LEU A 194 -18.46 -6.45 -10.94
C LEU A 194 -19.07 -5.06 -10.82
N LYS A 195 -18.74 -4.37 -9.75
CA LYS A 195 -19.04 -2.94 -9.64
C LYS A 195 -18.16 -2.16 -10.61
N PRO A 196 -18.64 -1.04 -11.15
CA PRO A 196 -17.80 -0.16 -11.95
C PRO A 196 -16.51 0.25 -11.20
N ILE A 197 -15.46 0.48 -11.95
CA ILE A 197 -14.22 1.07 -11.40
C ILE A 197 -14.55 2.45 -10.85
N VAL A 198 -14.08 2.73 -9.66
CA VAL A 198 -14.21 4.06 -9.03
C VAL A 198 -13.17 5.00 -9.64
N THR A 199 -13.60 6.14 -10.12
CA THR A 199 -12.75 7.13 -10.79
C THR A 199 -12.27 8.24 -9.84
N VAL A 200 -11.33 9.07 -10.29
CA VAL A 200 -10.91 10.28 -9.56
C VAL A 200 -12.09 11.24 -9.41
N GLY A 201 -12.94 11.38 -10.44
CA GLY A 201 -14.12 12.23 -10.40
C GLY A 201 -15.12 11.82 -9.32
N ASP A 202 -15.44 10.52 -9.24
CA ASP A 202 -16.35 9.97 -8.23
C ASP A 202 -15.90 10.33 -6.79
N VAL A 203 -14.58 10.29 -6.56
CA VAL A 203 -14.03 10.57 -5.23
C VAL A 203 -14.05 12.06 -4.91
N PHE A 204 -13.75 12.93 -5.88
CA PHE A 204 -13.78 14.37 -5.68
C PHE A 204 -15.21 14.89 -5.48
N GLU A 205 -16.17 14.32 -6.18
CA GLU A 205 -17.60 14.56 -5.94
C GLU A 205 -18.00 14.17 -4.51
N ASN A 206 -17.63 12.98 -4.07
CA ASN A 206 -17.90 12.51 -2.70
C ASN A 206 -17.23 13.37 -1.63
N MET A 207 -16.07 13.99 -1.91
CA MET A 207 -15.48 14.97 -1.00
C MET A 207 -16.36 16.20 -0.85
N SER A 208 -16.91 16.69 -1.95
CA SER A 208 -17.72 17.93 -1.98
C SER A 208 -19.08 17.78 -1.29
N TYR A 209 -19.70 16.60 -1.37
CA TYR A 209 -21.06 16.35 -0.86
C TYR A 209 -21.10 15.44 0.37
N GLY A 210 -19.94 14.96 0.85
CA GLY A 210 -19.84 14.10 2.02
C GLY A 210 -20.23 14.82 3.32
N LYS A 211 -20.81 14.05 4.28
CA LYS A 211 -21.19 14.56 5.62
C LYS A 211 -20.02 14.59 6.62
N ASP A 212 -18.91 13.93 6.29
CA ASP A 212 -17.76 13.86 7.18
C ASP A 212 -16.97 15.18 7.16
N LYS A 213 -16.44 15.56 8.31
CA LYS A 213 -15.49 16.68 8.39
C LYS A 213 -14.28 16.38 7.52
N ILE A 214 -13.96 17.29 6.61
CA ILE A 214 -12.82 17.20 5.71
C ILE A 214 -11.58 17.81 6.40
N HIS A 215 -10.49 17.05 6.48
CA HIS A 215 -9.20 17.50 6.98
C HIS A 215 -8.17 17.54 5.85
N ASN A 216 -7.15 18.40 5.97
CA ASN A 216 -6.00 18.48 5.05
C ASN A 216 -6.36 18.89 3.60
N HIS A 217 -7.48 19.61 3.41
CA HIS A 217 -7.90 20.15 2.12
C HIS A 217 -7.55 21.64 2.05
N ASP A 218 -6.26 21.93 1.92
CA ASP A 218 -5.70 23.27 1.81
C ASP A 218 -5.36 23.55 0.34
N VAL A 219 -6.28 24.25 -0.34
CA VAL A 219 -6.16 24.58 -1.76
C VAL A 219 -5.06 25.62 -2.01
N ASP A 220 -4.83 26.53 -1.05
CA ASP A 220 -3.81 27.56 -1.19
C ASP A 220 -2.41 26.92 -1.19
N SER A 221 -2.17 25.94 -0.33
CA SER A 221 -0.91 25.20 -0.32
C SER A 221 -0.67 24.38 -1.61
N ALA A 222 -1.73 24.06 -2.37
CA ALA A 222 -1.65 23.34 -3.63
C ALA A 222 -1.38 24.23 -4.85
N GLN A 223 -1.38 25.55 -4.68
CA GLN A 223 -1.13 26.50 -5.77
C GLN A 223 0.28 26.34 -6.35
N ILE A 224 0.39 26.54 -7.66
CA ILE A 224 1.66 26.57 -8.37
C ILE A 224 2.25 27.95 -8.25
N THR A 225 3.39 28.07 -7.56
CA THR A 225 4.12 29.35 -7.37
C THR A 225 5.07 29.66 -8.52
N ASN A 226 5.49 28.67 -9.29
CA ASN A 226 6.39 28.84 -10.44
C ASN A 226 5.58 29.18 -11.70
N ASP A 227 5.78 30.38 -12.25
CA ASP A 227 5.06 30.90 -13.41
C ASP A 227 5.23 30.03 -14.66
N LEU A 228 6.43 29.48 -14.87
CA LEU A 228 6.70 28.62 -16.02
C LEU A 228 5.90 27.32 -15.93
N ILE A 229 5.88 26.69 -14.77
CA ILE A 229 5.07 25.49 -14.51
C ILE A 229 3.58 25.82 -14.70
N LYS A 230 3.13 26.94 -14.18
CA LYS A 230 1.74 27.41 -14.31
C LYS A 230 1.33 27.59 -15.78
N LYS A 231 2.20 28.23 -16.58
CA LYS A 231 1.97 28.43 -18.01
C LYS A 231 1.95 27.11 -18.79
N ARG A 232 2.79 26.14 -18.41
CA ARG A 232 2.81 24.79 -19.03
C ARG A 232 1.53 24.04 -18.73
N ILE A 233 1.15 23.95 -17.44
CA ILE A 233 -0.03 23.16 -17.04
C ILE A 233 -1.35 23.70 -17.60
N GLN A 234 -1.43 25.02 -17.87
CA GLN A 234 -2.58 25.62 -18.56
C GLN A 234 -2.77 25.09 -19.98
N LYS A 235 -1.75 24.51 -20.60
CA LYS A 235 -1.79 23.95 -21.94
C LYS A 235 -2.04 22.44 -21.95
N ILE A 236 -1.84 21.78 -20.82
CA ILE A 236 -2.04 20.33 -20.72
C ILE A 236 -3.52 20.02 -20.46
N PRO A 237 -4.20 19.31 -21.36
CA PRO A 237 -5.59 18.90 -21.17
C PRO A 237 -5.74 17.87 -20.04
N GLU A 238 -6.97 17.70 -19.57
CA GLU A 238 -7.33 16.64 -18.62
C GLU A 238 -6.94 15.25 -19.16
N GLY A 239 -6.33 14.42 -18.33
CA GLY A 239 -5.91 13.07 -18.68
C GLY A 239 -4.65 12.99 -19.53
N ARG A 240 -3.96 14.11 -19.78
CA ARG A 240 -2.74 14.16 -20.59
C ARG A 240 -1.54 14.59 -19.77
N GLY A 241 -0.37 14.27 -20.29
CA GLY A 241 0.92 14.70 -19.78
C GLY A 241 1.97 14.61 -20.89
N ILE A 242 3.23 14.89 -20.58
CA ILE A 242 4.33 14.88 -21.53
C ILE A 242 5.24 13.69 -21.23
N ARG A 243 5.19 12.69 -22.07
CA ARG A 243 6.02 11.49 -21.97
C ARG A 243 7.05 11.37 -23.08
N TYR A 244 6.72 11.89 -24.27
CA TYR A 244 7.54 11.85 -25.47
C TYR A 244 7.74 13.24 -26.04
N GLU A 245 8.67 13.36 -26.97
CA GLU A 245 8.94 14.61 -27.69
C GLU A 245 7.71 15.08 -28.49
N GLU A 246 6.96 14.13 -29.01
CA GLU A 246 5.71 14.37 -29.76
C GLU A 246 4.65 15.01 -28.87
N ASP A 247 4.48 14.53 -27.62
CA ASP A 247 3.58 15.13 -26.64
C ASP A 247 3.98 16.57 -26.34
N GLU A 248 5.27 16.83 -26.17
CA GLU A 248 5.77 18.18 -25.92
C GLU A 248 5.46 19.13 -27.08
N LYS A 249 5.70 18.68 -28.32
CA LYS A 249 5.45 19.48 -29.54
C LYS A 249 3.95 19.73 -29.78
N GLU A 250 3.11 18.73 -29.48
CA GLU A 250 1.66 18.84 -29.60
C GLU A 250 1.07 19.81 -28.55
N LEU A 251 1.50 19.66 -27.30
CA LEU A 251 0.84 20.30 -26.16
C LEU A 251 1.43 21.67 -25.82
N LEU A 252 2.70 21.91 -26.09
CA LEU A 252 3.39 23.12 -25.68
C LEU A 252 3.91 23.94 -26.87
N PRO A 253 3.68 25.25 -26.89
CA PRO A 253 4.40 26.13 -27.81
C PRO A 253 5.90 26.13 -27.51
N LYS A 254 6.76 26.30 -28.52
CA LYS A 254 8.23 26.19 -28.43
C LYS A 254 8.84 26.93 -27.23
N LYS A 255 8.32 28.13 -26.91
CA LYS A 255 8.79 28.94 -25.75
C LYS A 255 8.52 28.31 -24.36
N LEU A 256 7.68 27.27 -24.28
CA LEU A 256 7.36 26.54 -23.07
C LEU A 256 7.93 25.11 -23.05
N TRP A 257 8.71 24.71 -24.05
CA TRP A 257 9.35 23.40 -24.07
C TRP A 257 10.20 23.15 -22.84
N LEU A 258 10.38 21.87 -22.49
CA LEU A 258 11.04 21.44 -21.26
C LEU A 258 12.55 21.59 -21.30
N GLY A 259 13.14 21.77 -22.51
CA GLY A 259 14.58 21.83 -22.70
C GLY A 259 15.27 20.47 -22.48
N ILE A 260 14.57 19.39 -22.76
CA ILE A 260 15.06 18.03 -22.59
C ILE A 260 15.69 17.56 -23.90
N ASP A 261 16.84 16.93 -23.83
CA ASP A 261 17.35 16.13 -24.93
C ASP A 261 16.64 14.76 -24.94
N TRP A 262 15.56 14.66 -25.68
CA TRP A 262 14.73 13.47 -25.77
C TRP A 262 15.47 12.24 -26.31
N LYS A 263 16.56 12.44 -27.07
CA LYS A 263 17.38 11.36 -27.64
C LYS A 263 18.18 10.62 -26.56
N THR A 264 18.51 11.30 -25.46
CA THR A 264 19.27 10.72 -24.35
C THR A 264 18.40 9.98 -23.35
N ILE A 265 17.07 10.19 -23.39
CA ILE A 265 16.15 9.50 -22.50
C ILE A 265 15.78 8.14 -23.11
N GLY A 266 16.40 7.08 -22.58
CA GLY A 266 16.09 5.71 -22.99
C GLY A 266 14.62 5.34 -22.85
N GLU A 267 14.14 4.48 -23.74
CA GLU A 267 12.84 3.84 -23.62
C GLU A 267 12.82 2.86 -22.44
N GLY A 268 11.80 2.87 -21.63
CA GLY A 268 11.67 1.90 -20.56
C GLY A 268 10.82 2.37 -19.37
N ARG A 269 10.85 1.58 -18.30
CA ARG A 269 10.09 1.84 -17.04
C ARG A 269 10.43 3.16 -16.35
N LEU A 270 11.55 3.79 -16.69
CA LEU A 270 12.05 5.04 -16.10
C LEU A 270 11.59 6.29 -16.84
N ARG A 271 10.92 6.15 -17.99
CA ARG A 271 10.35 7.29 -18.70
C ARG A 271 9.04 7.68 -18.02
N GLU A 272 9.16 8.58 -17.04
CA GLU A 272 8.00 9.11 -16.33
C GLU A 272 7.29 10.19 -17.16
N GLU A 273 5.97 10.16 -17.14
CA GLU A 273 5.14 11.21 -17.72
C GLU A 273 5.26 12.47 -16.86
N ARG A 274 5.67 13.57 -17.49
CA ARG A 274 5.81 14.89 -16.85
C ARG A 274 4.55 15.71 -17.02
N TYR A 275 4.29 16.60 -16.07
CA TYR A 275 3.09 17.45 -16.12
C TYR A 275 1.79 16.67 -16.25
N HIS A 276 1.73 15.48 -15.67
CA HIS A 276 0.57 14.63 -15.74
C HIS A 276 -0.63 15.26 -15.02
N ARG A 277 -1.64 15.66 -15.81
CA ARG A 277 -2.92 16.09 -15.30
C ARG A 277 -3.84 14.87 -15.18
N LEU A 278 -4.39 14.63 -13.99
CA LEU A 278 -5.29 13.51 -13.79
C LEU A 278 -6.56 13.64 -14.66
N SER A 279 -7.25 12.53 -14.87
CA SER A 279 -8.56 12.49 -15.51
C SER A 279 -9.65 12.19 -14.48
N ARG A 280 -10.76 12.93 -14.52
CA ARG A 280 -11.95 12.63 -13.72
C ARG A 280 -12.57 11.29 -14.07
N ASN A 281 -12.42 10.86 -15.33
CA ASN A 281 -13.08 9.68 -15.88
C ASN A 281 -12.21 8.41 -15.77
N ASP A 282 -11.06 8.47 -15.12
CA ASP A 282 -10.15 7.32 -14.98
C ASP A 282 -9.64 7.20 -13.53
N VAL A 283 -8.94 6.12 -13.27
CA VAL A 283 -8.19 5.92 -12.02
C VAL A 283 -6.86 6.68 -12.07
N SER A 284 -6.42 7.20 -10.93
CA SER A 284 -5.10 7.81 -10.82
C SER A 284 -3.98 6.78 -11.01
N PRO A 285 -2.83 7.16 -11.56
CA PRO A 285 -1.59 6.45 -11.34
C PRO A 285 -1.28 6.33 -9.83
N THR A 286 -0.24 5.56 -9.49
CA THR A 286 0.16 5.41 -8.07
C THR A 286 0.51 6.75 -7.44
N ILE A 287 -0.21 7.17 -6.40
CA ILE A 287 0.12 8.38 -5.63
C ILE A 287 1.50 8.21 -4.99
N MET A 288 2.38 9.15 -5.31
CA MET A 288 3.77 9.20 -4.86
C MET A 288 3.91 9.96 -3.55
N THR A 289 5.13 9.98 -3.01
CA THR A 289 5.47 10.69 -1.76
C THR A 289 5.71 12.19 -1.94
N SER A 290 5.61 12.70 -3.17
CA SER A 290 5.76 14.11 -3.52
C SER A 290 4.48 14.70 -4.10
N ARG A 291 4.13 15.92 -3.67
CA ARG A 291 2.97 16.66 -4.19
C ARG A 291 3.12 17.06 -5.66
N HIS A 292 4.33 17.09 -6.19
CA HIS A 292 4.62 17.58 -7.54
C HIS A 292 4.42 16.52 -8.64
N SER A 293 3.96 15.33 -8.28
CA SER A 293 3.82 14.22 -9.23
C SER A 293 2.62 14.38 -10.15
N TYR A 294 1.53 14.98 -9.67
CA TYR A 294 0.27 15.08 -10.43
C TYR A 294 -0.42 16.41 -10.24
N PHE A 295 -1.16 16.83 -11.28
CA PHE A 295 -1.97 18.03 -11.28
C PHE A 295 -3.46 17.69 -11.20
N HIS A 296 -4.23 18.62 -10.61
CA HIS A 296 -5.67 18.51 -10.51
C HIS A 296 -6.32 18.39 -11.90
N PRO A 297 -7.35 17.55 -12.09
CA PRO A 297 -7.94 17.31 -13.41
C PRO A 297 -8.37 18.56 -14.16
N THR A 298 -9.03 19.49 -13.47
CA THR A 298 -9.67 20.67 -14.08
C THR A 298 -9.06 22.01 -13.65
N GLU A 299 -8.34 22.05 -12.52
CA GLU A 299 -7.73 23.25 -12.00
C GLU A 299 -6.22 23.30 -12.26
N ASN A 300 -5.66 24.51 -12.41
CA ASN A 300 -4.22 24.69 -12.69
C ASN A 300 -3.40 24.74 -11.40
N ARG A 301 -3.47 23.66 -10.61
CA ARG A 301 -2.77 23.46 -9.34
C ARG A 301 -2.37 22.00 -9.14
N TYR A 302 -1.56 21.76 -8.14
CA TYR A 302 -1.31 20.42 -7.65
C TYR A 302 -2.55 19.87 -6.92
N LEU A 303 -2.52 18.58 -6.57
CA LEU A 303 -3.50 18.02 -5.65
C LEU A 303 -3.25 18.57 -4.22
N THR A 304 -4.31 18.72 -3.45
CA THR A 304 -4.19 18.85 -1.99
C THR A 304 -3.83 17.51 -1.37
N CYS A 305 -3.32 17.51 -0.15
CA CYS A 305 -3.07 16.26 0.58
C CYS A 305 -4.36 15.43 0.75
N ARG A 306 -5.51 16.09 0.96
CA ARG A 306 -6.82 15.41 1.07
C ARG A 306 -7.22 14.72 -0.22
N GLU A 307 -7.09 15.37 -1.36
CA GLU A 307 -7.40 14.78 -2.66
C GLU A 307 -6.55 13.54 -2.92
N ALA A 308 -5.25 13.63 -2.66
CA ALA A 308 -4.35 12.49 -2.75
C ALA A 308 -4.72 11.35 -1.77
N ALA A 309 -5.09 11.69 -0.53
CA ALA A 309 -5.52 10.73 0.48
C ALA A 309 -6.87 10.08 0.11
N SER A 310 -7.79 10.82 -0.51
CA SER A 310 -9.08 10.30 -0.98
C SER A 310 -8.89 9.35 -2.16
N ILE A 311 -7.98 9.66 -3.08
CA ILE A 311 -7.53 8.73 -4.14
C ILE A 311 -6.92 7.46 -3.54
N GLN A 312 -6.23 7.55 -2.40
CA GLN A 312 -5.75 6.40 -1.62
C GLN A 312 -6.86 5.73 -0.79
N SER A 313 -8.12 6.17 -0.92
CA SER A 313 -9.28 5.67 -0.18
C SER A 313 -9.29 5.92 1.34
N PHE A 314 -8.55 6.90 1.82
CA PHE A 314 -8.71 7.34 3.21
C PHE A 314 -10.04 8.09 3.40
N PRO A 315 -10.77 7.84 4.49
CA PRO A 315 -11.98 8.60 4.81
C PRO A 315 -11.70 10.10 4.97
N ASN A 316 -12.67 10.98 4.63
CA ASN A 316 -12.53 12.43 4.74
C ASN A 316 -12.15 12.89 6.15
N ARG A 317 -12.68 12.21 7.18
CA ARG A 317 -12.37 12.46 8.60
C ARG A 317 -10.95 12.04 9.02
N TYR A 318 -10.19 11.32 8.17
CA TYR A 318 -8.83 10.90 8.50
C TYR A 318 -7.89 12.10 8.48
N LYS A 319 -7.29 12.45 9.62
CA LYS A 319 -6.45 13.63 9.78
C LYS A 319 -4.97 13.28 9.66
N PHE A 320 -4.26 13.89 8.73
CA PHE A 320 -2.81 13.81 8.63
C PHE A 320 -2.17 14.96 9.41
N VAL A 321 -1.11 14.67 10.15
CA VAL A 321 -0.37 15.60 11.00
C VAL A 321 1.05 15.81 10.45
N GLY A 322 1.67 16.93 10.82
CA GLY A 322 3.01 17.31 10.37
C GLY A 322 2.99 18.27 9.18
N SER A 323 4.17 18.60 8.66
CA SER A 323 4.32 19.45 7.49
C SER A 323 3.67 18.86 6.25
N ILE A 324 3.37 19.69 5.25
CA ILE A 324 2.79 19.23 3.97
C ILE A 324 3.63 18.12 3.35
N SER A 325 4.95 18.23 3.37
CA SER A 325 5.85 17.21 2.85
C SER A 325 5.74 15.88 3.63
N GLN A 326 5.58 15.94 4.94
CA GLN A 326 5.37 14.76 5.77
C GLN A 326 4.00 14.12 5.51
N GLN A 327 2.94 14.94 5.40
CA GLN A 327 1.61 14.45 5.05
C GLN A 327 1.61 13.70 3.71
N TRP A 328 2.26 14.25 2.67
CA TRP A 328 2.41 13.61 1.37
C TRP A 328 3.19 12.30 1.44
N ARG A 329 4.27 12.27 2.22
CA ARG A 329 5.06 11.03 2.45
C ARG A 329 4.20 9.96 3.11
N GLN A 330 3.41 10.33 4.09
CA GLN A 330 2.48 9.44 4.78
C GLN A 330 1.42 8.87 3.82
N VAL A 331 0.81 9.72 3.01
CA VAL A 331 -0.20 9.30 2.02
C VAL A 331 0.42 8.38 0.95
N GLY A 332 1.55 8.76 0.36
CA GLY A 332 2.20 8.00 -0.71
C GLY A 332 2.70 6.62 -0.27
N ASN A 333 3.18 6.50 0.97
CA ASN A 333 3.66 5.23 1.52
C ASN A 333 2.53 4.30 1.99
N ALA A 334 1.33 4.80 2.21
CA ALA A 334 0.26 4.03 2.81
C ALA A 334 -0.22 2.85 1.94
N VAL A 335 -0.65 1.80 2.61
CA VAL A 335 -1.54 0.80 2.03
C VAL A 335 -2.94 1.40 1.96
N PRO A 336 -3.62 1.40 0.80
CA PRO A 336 -4.97 1.93 0.69
C PRO A 336 -5.94 1.24 1.66
N PRO A 337 -6.70 2.00 2.47
CA PRO A 337 -7.64 1.42 3.44
C PRO A 337 -8.63 0.42 2.85
N LEU A 338 -9.17 0.66 1.65
CA LEU A 338 -10.11 -0.28 1.02
C LEU A 338 -9.44 -1.60 0.62
N LEU A 339 -8.17 -1.58 0.18
CA LEU A 339 -7.39 -2.80 -0.06
C LEU A 339 -7.15 -3.54 1.27
N GLY A 340 -6.72 -2.84 2.32
CA GLY A 340 -6.57 -3.39 3.66
C GLY A 340 -7.86 -4.01 4.21
N LYS A 341 -9.01 -3.34 3.96
CA LYS A 341 -10.34 -3.86 4.32
C LYS A 341 -10.68 -5.16 3.58
N ALA A 342 -10.41 -5.24 2.28
CA ALA A 342 -10.68 -6.44 1.49
C ALA A 342 -9.87 -7.64 1.99
N ILE A 343 -8.57 -7.43 2.24
CA ILE A 343 -7.67 -8.46 2.80
C ILE A 343 -8.11 -8.83 4.22
N GLY A 344 -8.36 -7.84 5.07
CA GLY A 344 -8.79 -8.07 6.46
C GLY A 344 -10.06 -8.89 6.57
N LYS A 345 -11.04 -8.67 5.70
CA LYS A 345 -12.29 -9.46 5.65
C LYS A 345 -12.04 -10.94 5.36
N ILE A 346 -11.18 -11.24 4.37
CA ILE A 346 -10.94 -12.64 3.99
C ILE A 346 -10.17 -13.41 5.07
N ILE A 347 -9.15 -12.76 5.70
CA ILE A 347 -8.42 -13.36 6.81
C ILE A 347 -9.35 -13.59 8.00
N LEU A 348 -10.20 -12.62 8.32
CA LEU A 348 -11.17 -12.75 9.43
C LEU A 348 -12.19 -13.87 9.15
N LYS A 349 -12.61 -14.03 7.91
CA LYS A 349 -13.49 -15.13 7.49
C LYS A 349 -12.80 -16.47 7.72
N SER A 350 -11.56 -16.65 7.23
CA SER A 350 -10.77 -17.88 7.40
C SER A 350 -10.59 -18.23 8.89
N LEU A 351 -10.32 -17.22 9.73
CA LEU A 351 -10.16 -17.39 11.17
C LEU A 351 -11.46 -17.84 11.86
N LYS A 352 -12.62 -17.33 11.44
CA LYS A 352 -13.93 -17.69 12.00
C LYS A 352 -14.41 -19.06 11.57
N GLU A 353 -14.28 -19.37 10.29
CA GLU A 353 -14.74 -20.64 9.72
C GLU A 353 -13.91 -21.82 10.21
N LYS A 354 -12.66 -21.58 10.64
CA LYS A 354 -11.72 -22.61 11.11
C LYS A 354 -11.59 -23.79 10.15
N LYS A 355 -11.96 -23.58 8.88
CA LYS A 355 -11.89 -24.60 7.85
C LYS A 355 -10.43 -24.91 7.59
N LYS A 356 -10.02 -26.13 7.95
CA LYS A 356 -8.65 -26.60 7.71
C LYS A 356 -8.59 -27.31 6.36
N THR A 357 -7.61 -26.95 5.56
CA THR A 357 -7.19 -27.74 4.42
C THR A 357 -6.10 -28.72 4.87
N LYS A 358 -6.05 -29.94 4.29
CA LYS A 358 -4.83 -30.74 4.39
C LYS A 358 -3.67 -29.85 3.92
N ILE A 359 -2.65 -29.71 4.77
CA ILE A 359 -1.41 -29.04 4.39
C ILE A 359 -0.86 -29.88 3.24
N LEU A 360 -1.10 -29.44 2.01
CA LEU A 360 -0.41 -29.97 0.86
C LEU A 360 1.05 -29.60 1.06
N GLU A 361 1.91 -30.62 1.11
CA GLU A 361 3.35 -30.38 1.11
C GLU A 361 3.68 -29.41 0.00
N SER A 362 4.29 -28.37 0.43
CA SER A 362 4.53 -27.15 -0.29
C SER A 362 5.25 -27.35 -1.63
N ARG A 363 4.59 -27.13 -2.74
CA ARG A 363 5.21 -26.94 -4.06
C ARG A 363 5.44 -25.44 -4.31
N ILE A 364 6.69 -25.08 -4.58
CA ILE A 364 7.07 -23.68 -4.89
C ILE A 364 6.80 -23.43 -6.37
N ILE A 365 5.97 -22.44 -6.68
CA ILE A 365 5.76 -21.98 -8.05
C ILE A 365 6.86 -21.00 -8.42
N LYS A 366 7.50 -21.18 -9.57
CA LYS A 366 8.35 -20.17 -10.20
C LYS A 366 7.50 -18.96 -10.54
N ILE A 367 7.63 -17.90 -9.73
CA ILE A 367 6.96 -16.63 -9.99
C ILE A 367 7.82 -15.86 -11.00
N ASN A 368 7.47 -15.92 -12.29
CA ASN A 368 7.96 -14.95 -13.25
C ASN A 368 7.12 -13.69 -13.13
N ALA A 369 7.76 -12.54 -12.98
CA ALA A 369 7.05 -11.25 -12.86
C ALA A 369 6.11 -10.94 -14.05
N PHE A 370 6.30 -11.62 -15.18
CA PHE A 370 5.50 -11.50 -16.40
C PHE A 370 4.26 -12.42 -16.44
N ASP A 371 4.21 -13.47 -15.64
CA ASP A 371 3.05 -14.38 -15.60
C ASP A 371 1.86 -13.79 -14.82
N TYR A 372 2.09 -12.71 -14.06
CA TYR A 372 1.05 -12.03 -13.28
C TYR A 372 0.02 -11.25 -14.11
N GLU A 373 0.35 -10.87 -15.34
CA GLU A 373 -0.59 -10.16 -16.22
C GLU A 373 -1.65 -11.09 -16.81
N LYS A 374 -1.38 -12.40 -16.83
CA LYS A 374 -2.31 -13.42 -17.33
C LYS A 374 -3.27 -13.96 -16.27
N ASP A 375 -2.99 -13.72 -14.98
CA ASP A 375 -3.67 -14.36 -13.84
C ASP A 375 -4.64 -13.41 -13.11
N ILE A 376 -5.30 -12.49 -13.82
CA ILE A 376 -6.38 -11.66 -13.28
C ILE A 376 -7.64 -12.52 -13.04
N GLY A 377 -7.53 -13.61 -12.37
CA GLY A 377 -8.64 -14.53 -12.13
C GLY A 377 -8.28 -15.82 -11.44
N ALA A 378 -7.01 -16.16 -11.36
CA ALA A 378 -6.59 -17.44 -10.84
C ALA A 378 -6.49 -17.49 -9.30
N THR A 379 -6.74 -18.66 -8.78
CA THR A 379 -6.64 -19.02 -7.36
C THR A 379 -5.23 -18.78 -6.81
N ALA A 380 -5.15 -18.39 -5.55
CA ALA A 380 -3.90 -18.18 -4.84
C ALA A 380 -2.95 -19.36 -4.98
N THR A 381 -1.74 -19.09 -5.42
CA THR A 381 -0.71 -20.12 -5.59
C THR A 381 0.19 -20.17 -4.36
N PRO A 382 0.39 -21.32 -3.73
CA PRO A 382 1.31 -21.46 -2.61
C PRO A 382 2.76 -21.19 -3.01
N LEU A 383 3.48 -20.38 -2.22
CA LEU A 383 4.89 -20.03 -2.44
C LEU A 383 5.88 -21.16 -2.13
N THR A 384 5.38 -22.36 -1.95
CA THR A 384 6.17 -23.48 -1.49
C THR A 384 7.01 -24.17 -2.58
N GLU A 385 6.86 -23.78 -3.85
CA GLU A 385 7.62 -24.37 -4.97
C GLU A 385 8.99 -23.72 -5.24
N PHE A 386 9.44 -22.75 -4.42
CA PHE A 386 10.76 -22.11 -4.61
C PHE A 386 11.94 -22.78 -3.89
N MET A 387 11.73 -23.97 -3.33
CA MET A 387 12.76 -24.63 -2.53
C MET A 387 12.99 -26.08 -3.00
N GLY A 388 13.43 -26.21 -4.25
CA GLY A 388 14.14 -27.39 -4.73
C GLY A 388 15.63 -27.15 -4.62
#